data_fe85f021baa5d2e92767bfb2ef636c87
#
_entry.id   fe85f021baa5d2e92767bfb2ef636c87
#
_cell.length_a   1.000
_cell.length_b   1.000
_cell.length_c   1.000
_cell.angle_alpha   90.00
_cell.angle_beta   90.00
_cell.angle_gamma   90.00
#
_symmetry.space_group_name_H-M   'P 1'
#
loop_
_entity.id
_entity.type
_entity.pdbx_description
1 polymer ?
#
loop_
_entity_poly.entity_id
_entity_poly.type
_entity_poly.pdbx_seq_one_letter_code
_entity_poly.pdbx_strand_id
1 'polypeptide(L)'
;DDRVSRGLGDVYKRQGEYINSISRPGLNMLLLDKAEEMPNVELIFNKGCTAIDLEKGTATFTDYNTKQESTFEGDLVLATDGAGSVVRKAMFNKRELLFSFSQQWLTHGYKEITIPATSDGGYRTEKGALHIWPRGEDMLIALPNLDGSFTVTLFAPYANTKYCFDNLTTPEMVQEYFTKEYPDAIALMPNLVTEFFDNPTGPLGTIRCSPWHCYEKVVLLGDAAHAIVPFYGQGMNASFEDVFVFDQILDKHQGDWKTVLSEYEKTRRKDTDAIANLALDNFHEMKEHTASPLFQEKRKLEMTFEGQFPTAYCSKYSLVTFNEDISYHQAMTRGRAQDKTILKLLSEGLLPDSLQTHEKLKLVQQQTNALLQETEVVGKL
;
A
#
# COMPACT_ATOMS: atom_id res chain seq x y z
N ASP A 1 -22.07 1.72 24.60
CA ASP A 1 -21.33 2.33 23.46
C ASP A 1 -20.06 1.51 23.21
N ASP A 2 -20.24 0.39 22.51
CA ASP A 2 -19.18 -0.60 22.25
C ASP A 2 -18.33 -0.16 21.03
N ARG A 3 -17.69 0.99 21.13
CA ARG A 3 -16.68 1.44 20.16
C ARG A 3 -15.27 1.00 20.57
N VAL A 4 -15.18 -0.15 21.16
CA VAL A 4 -13.89 -0.73 21.53
C VAL A 4 -13.16 -1.11 20.25
N SER A 5 -11.92 -0.68 20.13
CA SER A 5 -10.91 -1.16 19.20
C SER A 5 -10.90 -2.69 19.22
N ARG A 6 -11.66 -3.32 18.33
CA ARG A 6 -11.47 -4.73 18.01
C ARG A 6 -10.48 -4.75 16.88
N GLY A 7 -9.24 -5.07 17.20
CA GLY A 7 -8.21 -5.20 16.19
C GLY A 7 -8.68 -6.14 15.08
N LEU A 8 -8.43 -5.80 13.82
CA LEU A 8 -8.63 -6.67 12.68
C LEU A 8 -7.92 -8.03 12.86
N GLY A 9 -6.95 -8.12 13.78
CA GLY A 9 -6.22 -9.34 14.11
C GLY A 9 -7.08 -10.49 14.59
N ASP A 10 -8.22 -10.26 15.24
CA ASP A 10 -9.14 -11.33 15.61
C ASP A 10 -10.02 -11.81 14.45
N VAL A 11 -10.12 -11.02 13.40
CA VAL A 11 -10.97 -11.28 12.24
C VAL A 11 -10.29 -12.21 11.22
N TYR A 12 -8.95 -12.28 11.20
CA TYR A 12 -8.17 -12.99 10.19
C TYR A 12 -7.34 -14.16 10.72
N LYS A 13 -7.61 -14.69 11.90
CA LYS A 13 -6.90 -15.86 12.42
C LYS A 13 -7.31 -17.13 11.67
N ARG A 14 -6.80 -17.31 10.44
CA ARG A 14 -6.50 -18.66 9.94
C ARG A 14 -5.23 -19.12 10.63
N GLN A 15 -5.17 -20.37 11.10
CA GLN A 15 -3.93 -20.91 11.65
C GLN A 15 -2.81 -20.78 10.60
N GLY A 16 -1.78 -19.98 10.91
CA GLY A 16 -0.63 -19.77 10.06
C GLY A 16 -0.64 -18.51 9.17
N GLU A 17 -1.76 -17.77 9.06
CA GLU A 17 -1.79 -16.48 8.35
C GLU A 17 -1.49 -15.34 9.32
N TYR A 18 -0.50 -14.52 9.00
CA TYR A 18 -0.13 -13.33 9.76
C TYR A 18 0.55 -12.30 8.85
N ILE A 19 0.46 -11.04 9.23
CA ILE A 19 1.24 -9.97 8.62
C ILE A 19 2.42 -9.62 9.52
N ASN A 20 3.58 -9.38 8.92
CA ASN A 20 4.75 -8.88 9.63
C ASN A 20 4.81 -7.36 9.51
N SER A 21 4.94 -6.67 10.63
CA SER A 21 5.36 -5.27 10.62
C SER A 21 6.88 -5.20 10.76
N ILE A 22 7.48 -4.23 10.11
CA ILE A 22 8.92 -4.01 10.15
C ILE A 22 9.22 -2.52 10.23
N SER A 23 10.22 -2.16 11.02
CA SER A 23 10.75 -0.80 11.07
C SER A 23 11.35 -0.43 9.71
N ARG A 24 10.86 0.65 9.07
CA ARG A 24 11.43 1.15 7.81
C ARG A 24 12.92 1.48 7.92
N PRO A 25 13.39 2.25 8.95
CA PRO A 25 14.82 2.48 9.12
C PRO A 25 15.62 1.19 9.35
N GLY A 26 15.08 0.25 10.16
CA GLY A 26 15.76 -1.01 10.44
C GLY A 26 15.92 -1.89 9.19
N LEU A 27 14.87 -1.99 8.38
CA LEU A 27 14.97 -2.73 7.11
C LEU A 27 15.95 -2.07 6.14
N ASN A 28 15.90 -0.73 6.03
CA ASN A 28 16.81 0.02 5.17
C ASN A 28 18.27 -0.19 5.57
N MET A 29 18.59 -0.07 6.87
CA MET A 29 19.95 -0.34 7.38
C MET A 29 20.39 -1.77 7.06
N LEU A 30 19.54 -2.77 7.34
CA LEU A 30 19.87 -4.18 7.06
C LEU A 30 20.19 -4.42 5.58
N LEU A 31 19.40 -3.83 4.67
CA LEU A 31 19.62 -3.99 3.23
C LEU A 31 20.90 -3.28 2.76
N LEU A 32 21.22 -2.10 3.31
CA LEU A 32 22.45 -1.38 3.01
C LEU A 32 23.67 -2.14 3.53
N ASP A 33 23.63 -2.65 4.78
CA ASP A 33 24.69 -3.48 5.35
C ASP A 33 24.96 -4.72 4.48
N LYS A 34 23.88 -5.38 3.98
CA LYS A 34 24.01 -6.52 3.09
C LYS A 34 24.56 -6.16 1.70
N ALA A 35 24.19 -5.00 1.18
CA ALA A 35 24.74 -4.51 -0.08
C ALA A 35 26.22 -4.17 0.05
N GLU A 36 26.66 -3.58 1.17
CA GLU A 36 28.06 -3.25 1.44
C GLU A 36 28.97 -4.48 1.59
N GLU A 37 28.42 -5.63 2.02
CA GLU A 37 29.14 -6.90 2.06
C GLU A 37 29.47 -7.46 0.65
N MET A 38 28.83 -6.98 -0.40
CA MET A 38 29.01 -7.47 -1.76
C MET A 38 30.18 -6.78 -2.45
N PRO A 39 31.21 -7.52 -2.94
CA PRO A 39 32.44 -6.91 -3.46
C PRO A 39 32.27 -6.13 -4.78
N ASN A 40 31.14 -6.30 -5.45
CA ASN A 40 30.80 -5.64 -6.71
C ASN A 40 29.75 -4.52 -6.54
N VAL A 41 29.43 -4.14 -5.31
CA VAL A 41 28.50 -3.05 -4.99
C VAL A 41 29.27 -1.92 -4.32
N GLU A 42 29.07 -0.69 -4.79
CA GLU A 42 29.58 0.52 -4.19
C GLU A 42 28.40 1.39 -3.73
N LEU A 43 28.36 1.72 -2.42
CA LEU A 43 27.36 2.61 -1.84
C LEU A 43 27.91 4.03 -1.75
N ILE A 44 27.22 4.98 -2.39
CA ILE A 44 27.61 6.41 -2.38
C ILE A 44 26.50 7.19 -1.69
N PHE A 45 26.80 7.71 -0.50
CA PHE A 45 25.87 8.46 0.33
C PHE A 45 25.91 9.97 0.09
N ASN A 46 24.93 10.68 0.62
CA ASN A 46 24.80 12.15 0.56
C ASN A 46 24.71 12.72 -0.86
N LYS A 47 24.27 11.92 -1.82
CA LYS A 47 24.11 12.29 -3.22
C LYS A 47 22.64 12.26 -3.63
N GLY A 48 22.08 13.41 -4.00
CA GLY A 48 20.75 13.52 -4.58
C GLY A 48 20.83 13.56 -6.11
N CYS A 49 20.09 12.69 -6.80
CA CYS A 49 19.97 12.78 -8.26
C CYS A 49 19.24 14.06 -8.65
N THR A 50 19.85 14.86 -9.53
CA THR A 50 19.30 16.17 -9.97
C THR A 50 18.99 16.21 -11.45
N ALA A 51 19.66 15.38 -12.28
CA ALA A 51 19.41 15.30 -13.70
C ALA A 51 19.83 13.93 -14.26
N ILE A 52 19.33 13.59 -15.44
CA ILE A 52 19.75 12.41 -16.21
C ILE A 52 19.75 12.71 -17.71
N ASP A 53 20.79 12.25 -18.40
CA ASP A 53 20.81 12.08 -19.86
C ASP A 53 20.28 10.65 -20.16
N LEU A 54 19.04 10.59 -20.62
CA LEU A 54 18.34 9.32 -20.84
C LEU A 54 18.94 8.49 -21.98
N GLU A 55 19.52 9.16 -22.99
CA GLU A 55 20.09 8.48 -24.17
C GLU A 55 21.47 7.88 -23.87
N LYS A 56 22.24 8.55 -23.01
CA LYS A 56 23.58 8.06 -22.59
C LYS A 56 23.55 7.17 -21.37
N GLY A 57 22.48 7.22 -20.55
CA GLY A 57 22.47 6.57 -19.25
C GLY A 57 23.39 7.26 -18.25
N THR A 58 23.51 8.60 -18.33
CA THR A 58 24.39 9.39 -17.46
C THR A 58 23.56 10.17 -16.46
N ALA A 59 23.67 9.85 -15.18
CA ALA A 59 22.96 10.54 -14.09
C ALA A 59 23.86 11.56 -13.39
N THR A 60 23.32 12.75 -13.10
CA THR A 60 24.00 13.82 -12.36
C THR A 60 23.47 13.87 -10.94
N PHE A 61 24.38 13.94 -9.99
CA PHE A 61 24.08 14.00 -8.58
C PHE A 61 24.72 15.23 -7.93
N THR A 62 23.99 15.83 -6.99
CA THR A 62 24.50 16.91 -6.15
C THR A 62 24.72 16.40 -4.73
N ASP A 63 25.91 16.64 -4.21
CA ASP A 63 26.24 16.33 -2.83
C ASP A 63 25.48 17.27 -1.87
N TYR A 64 24.78 16.72 -0.88
CA TYR A 64 23.97 17.53 0.03
C TYR A 64 24.80 18.46 0.93
N ASN A 65 26.03 18.08 1.26
CA ASN A 65 26.90 18.82 2.15
C ASN A 65 27.74 19.87 1.40
N THR A 66 28.43 19.43 0.34
CA THR A 66 29.39 20.27 -0.39
C THR A 66 28.78 21.04 -1.54
N LYS A 67 27.55 20.65 -1.99
CA LYS A 67 26.87 21.18 -3.20
C LYS A 67 27.63 20.92 -4.50
N GLN A 68 28.65 20.09 -4.50
CA GLN A 68 29.37 19.70 -5.69
C GLN A 68 28.57 18.72 -6.54
N GLU A 69 28.62 18.87 -7.83
CA GLU A 69 28.03 17.94 -8.78
C GLU A 69 29.02 16.85 -9.17
N SER A 70 28.47 15.67 -9.41
CA SER A 70 29.19 14.52 -9.96
C SER A 70 28.28 13.77 -10.92
N THR A 71 28.84 13.16 -11.95
CA THR A 71 28.12 12.37 -12.95
C THR A 71 28.60 10.95 -12.95
N PHE A 72 27.67 10.03 -13.12
CA PHE A 72 27.91 8.60 -13.24
C PHE A 72 27.24 8.10 -14.51
N GLU A 73 27.98 7.35 -15.31
CA GLU A 73 27.51 6.70 -16.53
C GLU A 73 27.44 5.19 -16.31
N GLY A 74 26.38 4.57 -16.76
CA GLY A 74 26.16 3.13 -16.68
C GLY A 74 25.63 2.54 -17.97
N ASP A 75 25.79 1.23 -18.13
CA ASP A 75 25.15 0.49 -19.22
C ASP A 75 23.63 0.49 -19.07
N LEU A 76 23.16 0.47 -17.84
CA LEU A 76 21.76 0.58 -17.47
C LEU A 76 21.61 1.43 -16.19
N VAL A 77 20.59 2.28 -16.13
CA VAL A 77 20.17 3.01 -14.93
C VAL A 77 18.86 2.45 -14.43
N LEU A 78 18.89 1.85 -13.23
CA LEU A 78 17.72 1.41 -12.48
C LEU A 78 17.26 2.57 -11.60
N ALA A 79 16.21 3.28 -12.01
CA ALA A 79 15.69 4.42 -11.30
C ALA A 79 14.71 3.98 -10.20
N THR A 80 15.20 4.01 -8.95
CA THR A 80 14.44 3.69 -7.74
C THR A 80 14.29 4.94 -6.85
N ASP A 81 14.24 6.11 -7.47
CA ASP A 81 14.27 7.44 -6.83
C ASP A 81 12.91 7.90 -6.29
N GLY A 82 11.96 6.96 -6.14
CA GLY A 82 10.73 7.11 -5.40
C GLY A 82 9.66 7.96 -6.08
N ALA A 83 8.61 8.30 -5.34
CA ALA A 83 7.43 9.01 -5.84
C ALA A 83 7.77 10.39 -6.46
N GLY A 84 8.85 11.03 -6.01
CA GLY A 84 9.36 12.30 -6.55
C GLY A 84 10.33 12.17 -7.72
N SER A 85 10.40 11.02 -8.39
CA SER A 85 11.42 10.66 -9.39
C SER A 85 11.82 11.76 -10.37
N VAL A 86 13.11 12.08 -10.34
CA VAL A 86 13.77 12.97 -11.31
C VAL A 86 13.85 12.31 -12.67
N VAL A 87 14.08 10.99 -12.69
CA VAL A 87 14.18 10.20 -13.92
C VAL A 87 12.84 10.16 -14.63
N ARG A 88 11.74 9.85 -13.92
CA ARG A 88 10.38 9.90 -14.49
C ARG A 88 10.06 11.28 -15.08
N LYS A 89 10.42 12.37 -14.38
CA LYS A 89 10.24 13.74 -14.87
C LYS A 89 11.03 14.00 -16.16
N ALA A 90 12.25 13.48 -16.26
CA ALA A 90 13.06 13.58 -17.47
C ALA A 90 12.41 12.84 -18.64
N MET A 91 11.89 11.62 -18.41
CA MET A 91 11.14 10.84 -19.41
C MET A 91 9.88 11.59 -19.88
N PHE A 92 9.12 12.18 -18.96
CA PHE A 92 7.92 12.96 -19.29
C PHE A 92 8.22 14.16 -20.20
N ASN A 93 9.40 14.77 -20.09
CA ASN A 93 9.81 15.91 -20.92
C ASN A 93 10.28 15.52 -22.34
N LYS A 94 10.45 14.22 -22.64
CA LYS A 94 10.82 13.69 -23.94
C LYS A 94 9.58 13.35 -24.77
N ARG A 95 9.23 14.20 -25.75
CA ARG A 95 8.02 14.04 -26.56
C ARG A 95 7.96 12.74 -27.34
N GLU A 96 9.10 12.26 -27.83
CA GLU A 96 9.23 11.03 -28.61
C GLU A 96 8.90 9.77 -27.81
N LEU A 97 8.97 9.81 -26.48
CA LEU A 97 8.61 8.68 -25.64
C LEU A 97 7.08 8.49 -25.50
N LEU A 98 6.28 9.46 -25.93
CA LEU A 98 4.82 9.46 -25.77
C LEU A 98 4.41 9.10 -24.34
N PHE A 99 5.15 9.63 -23.37
CA PHE A 99 5.05 9.26 -21.96
C PHE A 99 3.70 9.66 -21.37
N SER A 100 2.97 8.69 -20.84
CA SER A 100 1.74 8.91 -20.10
C SER A 100 2.05 9.00 -18.61
N PHE A 101 1.51 10.00 -17.93
CA PHE A 101 1.70 10.21 -16.49
C PHE A 101 0.41 10.66 -15.83
N SER A 102 0.07 10.01 -14.74
CA SER A 102 -1.05 10.36 -13.88
C SER A 102 -0.58 10.41 -12.43
N GLN A 103 -0.92 11.49 -11.74
CA GLN A 103 -0.69 11.66 -10.31
C GLN A 103 -2.02 12.09 -9.67
N GLN A 104 -2.54 11.25 -8.80
CA GLN A 104 -3.80 11.48 -8.10
C GLN A 104 -3.55 11.62 -6.61
N TRP A 105 -3.88 12.78 -6.06
CA TRP A 105 -3.80 13.06 -4.63
C TRP A 105 -5.14 12.83 -3.96
N LEU A 106 -5.13 12.24 -2.78
CA LEU A 106 -6.30 12.22 -1.91
C LEU A 106 -6.47 13.57 -1.21
N THR A 107 -7.68 13.85 -0.77
CA THR A 107 -8.00 15.00 0.09
C THR A 107 -7.52 14.81 1.53
N HIS A 108 -6.84 13.72 1.80
CA HIS A 108 -6.33 13.29 3.10
C HIS A 108 -4.80 13.28 3.08
N GLY A 109 -4.24 13.51 4.25
CA GLY A 109 -2.84 13.28 4.54
C GLY A 109 -2.67 12.24 5.64
N TYR A 110 -1.44 11.93 5.97
CA TYR A 110 -1.10 11.09 7.12
C TYR A 110 -0.06 11.73 8.02
N LYS A 111 -0.10 11.37 9.30
CA LYS A 111 0.86 11.79 10.29
C LYS A 111 1.27 10.61 11.16
N GLU A 112 2.57 10.42 11.33
CA GLU A 112 3.12 9.38 12.18
C GLU A 112 3.24 9.89 13.63
N ILE A 113 2.86 9.05 14.58
CA ILE A 113 2.89 9.27 16.02
C ILE A 113 3.37 7.95 16.65
N THR A 114 3.83 7.96 17.88
CA THR A 114 4.36 6.77 18.55
C THR A 114 3.59 6.41 19.81
N ILE A 115 3.29 5.13 19.97
CA ILE A 115 3.01 4.55 21.28
C ILE A 115 4.35 3.98 21.78
N PRO A 116 5.01 4.57 22.78
CA PRO A 116 6.32 4.09 23.26
C PRO A 116 6.17 2.76 24.01
N ALA A 117 7.25 2.01 24.07
CA ALA A 117 7.35 0.83 24.92
C ALA A 117 7.09 1.18 26.40
N THR A 118 6.75 0.20 27.21
CA THR A 118 6.73 0.33 28.67
C THR A 118 8.15 0.48 29.22
N SER A 119 8.30 0.90 30.47
CA SER A 119 9.60 1.10 31.09
C SER A 119 10.46 -0.16 31.20
N ASP A 120 9.85 -1.33 31.14
CA ASP A 120 10.47 -2.66 31.10
C ASP A 120 10.65 -3.22 29.67
N GLY A 121 10.39 -2.40 28.64
CA GLY A 121 10.51 -2.79 27.23
C GLY A 121 9.33 -3.59 26.67
N GLY A 122 8.23 -3.66 27.42
CA GLY A 122 7.01 -4.35 26.98
C GLY A 122 6.10 -3.49 26.11
N TYR A 123 5.01 -4.07 25.65
CA TYR A 123 3.99 -3.42 24.83
C TYR A 123 2.88 -2.81 25.69
N ARG A 124 2.41 -1.61 25.35
CA ARG A 124 1.31 -0.92 26.03
C ARG A 124 -0.07 -1.41 25.63
N THR A 125 -0.17 -2.14 24.55
CA THR A 125 -1.40 -2.77 24.07
C THR A 125 -1.08 -4.13 23.42
N GLU A 126 -2.04 -4.84 22.85
CA GLU A 126 -1.84 -6.17 22.30
C GLU A 126 -0.81 -6.17 21.16
N LYS A 127 0.31 -6.88 21.34
CA LYS A 127 1.43 -6.93 20.39
C LYS A 127 1.15 -7.75 19.11
N GLY A 128 0.16 -8.63 19.17
CA GLY A 128 -0.19 -9.53 18.06
C GLY A 128 -1.32 -9.01 17.18
N ALA A 129 -1.61 -7.71 17.21
CA ALA A 129 -2.74 -7.13 16.53
C ALA A 129 -2.37 -5.86 15.74
N LEU A 130 -3.04 -5.65 14.62
CA LEU A 130 -3.18 -4.35 13.98
C LEU A 130 -4.34 -3.63 14.66
N HIS A 131 -4.05 -2.52 15.34
CA HIS A 131 -5.08 -1.71 15.99
C HIS A 131 -5.60 -0.67 15.01
N ILE A 132 -6.95 -0.54 14.93
CA ILE A 132 -7.60 0.42 14.04
C ILE A 132 -8.73 1.12 14.81
N TRP A 133 -8.73 2.45 14.76
CA TRP A 133 -9.79 3.33 15.30
C TRP A 133 -10.42 4.13 14.15
N PRO A 134 -11.44 3.61 13.47
CA PRO A 134 -12.15 4.32 12.40
C PRO A 134 -13.08 5.39 12.99
N ARG A 135 -13.11 6.57 12.34
CA ARG A 135 -13.98 7.70 12.73
C ARG A 135 -14.71 8.33 11.54
N GLY A 136 -14.91 7.57 10.46
CA GLY A 136 -15.56 8.04 9.24
C GLY A 136 -14.57 8.79 8.33
N GLU A 137 -14.41 10.08 8.53
CA GLU A 137 -13.49 10.89 7.70
C GLU A 137 -12.02 10.71 8.10
N ASP A 138 -11.75 10.33 9.33
CA ASP A 138 -10.41 10.13 9.86
C ASP A 138 -10.26 8.73 10.48
N MET A 139 -9.05 8.29 10.61
CA MET A 139 -8.72 6.96 11.10
C MET A 139 -7.34 6.96 11.74
N LEU A 140 -7.21 6.27 12.87
CA LEU A 140 -5.94 5.97 13.51
C LEU A 140 -5.65 4.48 13.36
N ILE A 141 -4.43 4.13 12.99
CA ILE A 141 -3.94 2.76 13.00
C ILE A 141 -2.66 2.64 13.80
N ALA A 142 -2.41 1.48 14.44
CA ALA A 142 -1.16 1.23 15.13
C ALA A 142 -0.63 -0.17 14.83
N LEU A 143 0.65 -0.25 14.51
CA LEU A 143 1.38 -1.47 14.21
C LEU A 143 2.53 -1.66 15.20
N PRO A 144 2.73 -2.86 15.77
CA PRO A 144 3.78 -3.11 16.74
C PRO A 144 5.16 -3.13 16.07
N ASN A 145 6.15 -2.62 16.79
CA ASN A 145 7.57 -2.72 16.48
C ASN A 145 8.25 -3.76 17.39
N LEU A 146 9.43 -4.23 16.99
CA LEU A 146 10.17 -5.23 17.77
C LEU A 146 10.69 -4.75 19.12
N ASP A 147 10.83 -3.44 19.29
CA ASP A 147 11.31 -2.77 20.51
C ASP A 147 10.22 -2.52 21.58
N GLY A 148 9.00 -3.04 21.35
CA GLY A 148 7.87 -2.84 22.26
C GLY A 148 7.06 -1.57 22.00
N SER A 149 7.47 -0.72 21.07
CA SER A 149 6.71 0.44 20.62
C SER A 149 5.69 0.07 19.56
N PHE A 150 4.83 1.05 19.20
CA PHE A 150 3.98 0.97 18.01
C PHE A 150 4.18 2.21 17.14
N THR A 151 4.25 2.01 15.84
CA THR A 151 4.09 3.10 14.88
C THR A 151 2.59 3.33 14.70
N VAL A 152 2.16 4.54 15.03
CA VAL A 152 0.78 5.00 14.91
C VAL A 152 0.68 5.92 13.70
N THR A 153 -0.30 5.72 12.85
CA THR A 153 -0.57 6.59 11.71
C THR A 153 -1.98 7.16 11.80
N LEU A 154 -2.07 8.48 11.90
CA LEU A 154 -3.32 9.21 11.74
C LEU A 154 -3.53 9.53 10.26
N PHE A 155 -4.64 9.10 9.69
CA PHE A 155 -5.15 9.56 8.40
C PHE A 155 -6.29 10.54 8.64
N ALA A 156 -6.17 11.75 8.13
CA ALA A 156 -7.20 12.78 8.30
C ALA A 156 -7.28 13.70 7.07
N PRO A 157 -8.43 14.34 6.82
CA PRO A 157 -8.56 15.30 5.74
C PRO A 157 -7.68 16.54 5.98
N TYR A 158 -7.23 17.17 4.88
CA TYR A 158 -6.53 18.45 4.99
C TYR A 158 -7.46 19.57 5.42
N ALA A 159 -8.68 19.61 4.90
CA ALA A 159 -9.64 20.71 5.08
C ALA A 159 -11.08 20.21 5.14
N ASN A 160 -12.04 21.15 5.33
CA ASN A 160 -13.49 20.98 5.20
C ASN A 160 -14.17 20.12 6.28
N THR A 161 -13.49 19.76 7.34
CA THR A 161 -14.06 19.10 8.52
C THR A 161 -13.67 19.84 9.79
N LYS A 162 -14.39 19.57 10.90
CA LYS A 162 -14.05 20.19 12.18
C LYS A 162 -12.63 19.83 12.61
N TYR A 163 -12.27 18.57 12.52
CA TYR A 163 -10.96 18.04 12.82
C TYR A 163 -10.25 17.66 11.52
N CYS A 164 -9.40 18.57 11.04
CA CYS A 164 -8.59 18.43 9.84
C CYS A 164 -7.23 19.08 10.08
N PHE A 165 -6.24 18.75 9.27
CA PHE A 165 -4.88 19.28 9.48
C PHE A 165 -4.81 20.80 9.45
N ASP A 166 -5.62 21.46 8.62
CA ASP A 166 -5.66 22.93 8.55
C ASP A 166 -6.21 23.58 9.83
N ASN A 167 -7.05 22.87 10.59
CA ASN A 167 -7.64 23.37 11.82
C ASN A 167 -6.84 22.96 13.07
N LEU A 168 -6.08 21.86 13.04
CA LEU A 168 -5.31 21.34 14.17
C LEU A 168 -3.97 22.08 14.32
N THR A 169 -4.03 23.39 14.59
CA THR A 169 -2.88 24.30 14.55
C THR A 169 -2.28 24.63 15.93
N THR A 170 -2.95 24.23 17.02
CA THR A 170 -2.44 24.48 18.40
C THR A 170 -2.42 23.19 19.23
N PRO A 171 -1.55 23.11 20.25
CA PRO A 171 -1.50 22.01 21.19
C PRO A 171 -2.86 21.66 21.81
N GLU A 172 -3.63 22.66 22.19
CA GLU A 172 -4.95 22.51 22.81
C GLU A 172 -5.96 21.88 21.86
N MET A 173 -5.95 22.27 20.58
CA MET A 173 -6.81 21.71 19.55
C MET A 173 -6.50 20.24 19.27
N VAL A 174 -5.21 19.88 19.21
CA VAL A 174 -4.77 18.48 19.06
C VAL A 174 -5.19 17.65 20.26
N GLN A 175 -4.96 18.17 21.48
CA GLN A 175 -5.36 17.50 22.71
C GLN A 175 -6.89 17.32 22.80
N GLU A 176 -7.70 18.35 22.45
CA GLU A 176 -9.16 18.25 22.39
C GLU A 176 -9.61 17.17 21.41
N TYR A 177 -9.06 17.20 20.20
CA TYR A 177 -9.39 16.25 19.13
C TYR A 177 -9.17 14.80 19.58
N PHE A 178 -7.96 14.48 20.06
CA PHE A 178 -7.65 13.11 20.48
C PHE A 178 -8.42 12.69 21.73
N THR A 179 -8.64 13.60 22.68
CA THR A 179 -9.45 13.30 23.87
C THR A 179 -10.89 12.95 23.50
N LYS A 180 -11.44 13.62 22.49
CA LYS A 180 -12.82 13.42 22.06
C LYS A 180 -13.00 12.22 21.14
N GLU A 181 -12.16 12.10 20.12
CA GLU A 181 -12.32 11.10 19.07
C GLU A 181 -11.58 9.79 19.37
N TYR A 182 -10.49 9.85 20.13
CA TYR A 182 -9.63 8.68 20.44
C TYR A 182 -9.32 8.56 21.95
N PRO A 183 -10.37 8.57 22.83
CA PRO A 183 -10.16 8.62 24.30
C PRO A 183 -9.41 7.40 24.84
N ASP A 184 -9.51 6.24 24.20
CA ASP A 184 -8.84 5.01 24.55
C ASP A 184 -7.38 4.96 24.02
N ALA A 185 -7.09 5.63 22.93
CA ALA A 185 -5.76 5.65 22.31
C ALA A 185 -4.85 6.76 22.93
N ILE A 186 -5.40 7.91 23.27
CA ILE A 186 -4.62 9.08 23.74
C ILE A 186 -3.75 8.76 24.95
N ALA A 187 -4.24 7.95 25.91
CA ALA A 187 -3.50 7.53 27.09
C ALA A 187 -2.24 6.69 26.78
N LEU A 188 -2.18 6.10 25.59
CA LEU A 188 -1.05 5.31 25.12
C LEU A 188 0.06 6.17 24.49
N MET A 189 -0.24 7.44 24.13
CA MET A 189 0.64 8.35 23.38
C MET A 189 1.07 9.56 24.20
N PRO A 190 1.98 9.43 25.18
CA PRO A 190 2.36 10.53 26.08
C PRO A 190 3.03 11.70 25.36
N ASN A 191 3.64 11.49 24.20
CA ASN A 191 4.32 12.52 23.41
C ASN A 191 3.48 13.02 22.22
N LEU A 192 2.18 12.69 22.17
CA LEU A 192 1.28 12.98 21.06
C LEU A 192 1.43 14.39 20.49
N VAL A 193 1.31 15.40 21.35
CA VAL A 193 1.30 16.82 20.91
C VAL A 193 2.66 17.21 20.33
N THR A 194 3.75 16.83 20.95
CA THR A 194 5.10 17.11 20.47
C THR A 194 5.33 16.46 19.11
N GLU A 195 5.07 15.17 19.00
CA GLU A 195 5.25 14.42 17.75
C GLU A 195 4.29 14.91 16.63
N PHE A 196 3.09 15.36 16.99
CA PHE A 196 2.15 15.90 16.03
C PHE A 196 2.69 17.16 15.32
N PHE A 197 3.40 18.03 16.04
CA PHE A 197 3.96 19.24 15.45
C PHE A 197 5.37 19.03 14.86
N ASP A 198 6.18 18.13 15.43
CA ASP A 198 7.54 17.86 14.96
C ASP A 198 7.55 17.02 13.68
N ASN A 199 6.62 16.06 13.55
CA ASN A 199 6.55 15.20 12.38
C ASN A 199 5.82 15.87 11.20
N PRO A 200 6.31 15.71 9.96
CA PRO A 200 5.63 16.28 8.80
C PRO A 200 4.29 15.58 8.52
N THR A 201 3.34 16.31 7.94
CA THR A 201 2.15 15.71 7.36
C THR A 201 2.48 15.23 5.95
N GLY A 202 2.43 13.91 5.73
CA GLY A 202 2.70 13.30 4.44
C GLY A 202 1.48 13.32 3.52
N PRO A 203 1.64 13.60 2.23
CA PRO A 203 0.56 13.50 1.26
C PRO A 203 0.29 12.03 0.87
N LEU A 204 -0.95 11.76 0.48
CA LEU A 204 -1.38 10.46 -0.02
C LEU A 204 -1.62 10.55 -1.52
N GLY A 205 -0.75 9.93 -2.30
CA GLY A 205 -0.80 10.01 -3.76
C GLY A 205 -0.63 8.65 -4.44
N THR A 206 -1.30 8.52 -5.58
CA THR A 206 -1.14 7.40 -6.49
C THR A 206 -0.49 7.88 -7.76
N ILE A 207 0.57 7.20 -8.20
CA ILE A 207 1.32 7.48 -9.42
C ILE A 207 1.14 6.32 -10.40
N ARG A 208 0.88 6.66 -11.66
CA ARG A 208 0.89 5.73 -12.79
C ARG A 208 1.60 6.37 -13.95
N CYS A 209 2.42 5.62 -14.65
CA CYS A 209 3.09 6.09 -15.85
C CYS A 209 3.36 4.95 -16.83
N SER A 210 3.68 5.32 -18.06
CA SER A 210 4.13 4.43 -19.14
C SER A 210 4.73 5.26 -20.27
N PRO A 211 5.79 4.79 -20.94
CA PRO A 211 6.55 3.57 -20.69
C PRO A 211 7.40 3.67 -19.41
N TRP A 212 7.79 2.52 -18.86
CA TRP A 212 8.69 2.48 -17.69
C TRP A 212 10.16 2.50 -18.07
N HIS A 213 10.48 2.34 -19.34
CA HIS A 213 11.86 2.29 -19.83
C HIS A 213 12.04 3.12 -21.10
N CYS A 214 13.29 3.50 -21.38
CA CYS A 214 13.63 4.18 -22.62
C CYS A 214 15.09 3.93 -23.03
N TYR A 215 15.33 4.00 -24.34
CA TYR A 215 16.64 3.92 -25.01
C TYR A 215 17.48 2.68 -24.64
N GLU A 216 16.87 1.63 -24.08
CA GLU A 216 17.58 0.45 -23.55
C GLU A 216 18.64 0.82 -22.48
N LYS A 217 18.52 1.98 -21.86
CA LYS A 217 19.47 2.61 -20.94
C LYS A 217 18.87 2.93 -19.57
N VAL A 218 17.55 3.10 -19.47
CA VAL A 218 16.90 3.58 -18.25
C VAL A 218 15.61 2.81 -18.01
N VAL A 219 15.36 2.41 -16.76
CA VAL A 219 14.10 1.81 -16.33
C VAL A 219 13.68 2.33 -14.96
N LEU A 220 12.38 2.56 -14.79
CA LEU A 220 11.75 2.93 -13.52
C LEU A 220 11.33 1.66 -12.76
N LEU A 221 11.58 1.61 -11.46
CA LEU A 221 11.16 0.53 -10.56
C LEU A 221 10.53 1.10 -9.28
N GLY A 222 9.61 0.35 -8.70
CA GLY A 222 8.96 0.70 -7.43
C GLY A 222 8.21 2.03 -7.53
N ASP A 223 8.26 2.83 -6.48
CA ASP A 223 7.55 4.10 -6.37
C ASP A 223 7.92 5.12 -7.47
N ALA A 224 9.08 4.98 -8.11
CA ALA A 224 9.43 5.78 -9.28
C ALA A 224 8.48 5.54 -10.45
N ALA A 225 7.95 4.33 -10.59
CA ALA A 225 7.02 3.93 -11.65
C ALA A 225 5.54 3.99 -11.18
N HIS A 226 5.24 3.55 -9.94
CA HIS A 226 3.87 3.25 -9.50
C HIS A 226 3.65 3.43 -8.00
N ALA A 227 3.99 4.57 -7.43
CA ALA A 227 3.68 4.85 -6.02
C ALA A 227 2.18 4.68 -5.72
N ILE A 228 1.86 4.07 -4.60
CA ILE A 228 0.48 3.79 -4.17
C ILE A 228 0.20 4.29 -2.75
N VAL A 229 -1.07 4.55 -2.46
CA VAL A 229 -1.51 4.90 -1.11
C VAL A 229 -1.43 3.69 -0.17
N PRO A 230 -1.16 3.87 1.15
CA PRO A 230 -0.76 2.79 2.05
C PRO A 230 -1.90 1.90 2.59
N PHE A 231 -3.13 2.08 2.16
CA PHE A 231 -4.31 1.45 2.78
C PHE A 231 -4.38 -0.08 2.66
N TYR A 232 -3.63 -0.69 1.76
CA TYR A 232 -3.46 -2.14 1.69
C TYR A 232 -2.15 -2.64 2.31
N GLY A 233 -1.21 -1.72 2.63
CA GLY A 233 0.12 -2.09 3.13
C GLY A 233 1.02 -2.78 2.09
N GLN A 234 0.72 -2.67 0.79
CA GLN A 234 1.38 -3.44 -0.26
C GLN A 234 2.41 -2.66 -1.10
N GLY A 235 2.66 -1.38 -0.82
CA GLY A 235 3.62 -0.59 -1.60
C GLY A 235 5.03 -1.16 -1.60
N MET A 236 5.55 -1.51 -0.42
CA MET A 236 6.85 -2.15 -0.27
C MET A 236 6.89 -3.52 -0.95
N ASN A 237 5.87 -4.36 -0.73
CA ASN A 237 5.79 -5.69 -1.32
C ASN A 237 5.78 -5.62 -2.85
N ALA A 238 4.98 -4.74 -3.45
CA ALA A 238 4.92 -4.54 -4.89
C ALA A 238 6.28 -4.09 -5.47
N SER A 239 6.99 -3.20 -4.75
CA SER A 239 8.32 -2.74 -5.16
C SER A 239 9.39 -3.83 -5.06
N PHE A 240 9.36 -4.69 -4.03
CA PHE A 240 10.25 -5.84 -3.94
C PHE A 240 9.91 -6.91 -4.98
N GLU A 241 8.65 -7.11 -5.28
CA GLU A 241 8.23 -7.99 -6.36
C GLU A 241 8.72 -7.50 -7.72
N ASP A 242 8.79 -6.17 -7.94
CA ASP A 242 9.40 -5.62 -9.14
C ASP A 242 10.85 -6.07 -9.30
N VAL A 243 11.65 -5.97 -8.23
CA VAL A 243 13.06 -6.39 -8.24
C VAL A 243 13.17 -7.90 -8.50
N PHE A 244 12.35 -8.69 -7.82
CA PHE A 244 12.33 -10.14 -7.98
C PHE A 244 11.97 -10.58 -9.41
N VAL A 245 10.92 -9.99 -9.98
CA VAL A 245 10.48 -10.28 -11.35
C VAL A 245 11.49 -9.77 -12.38
N PHE A 246 12.09 -8.60 -12.13
CA PHE A 246 13.15 -8.07 -13.00
C PHE A 246 14.36 -9.00 -13.06
N ASP A 247 14.82 -9.52 -11.92
CA ASP A 247 15.93 -10.47 -11.81
C ASP A 247 15.63 -11.76 -12.57
N GLN A 248 14.45 -12.35 -12.39
CA GLN A 248 14.04 -13.56 -13.14
C GLN A 248 14.01 -13.33 -14.66
N ILE A 249 13.52 -12.17 -15.11
CA ILE A 249 13.49 -11.83 -16.55
C ILE A 249 14.90 -11.60 -17.08
N LEU A 250 15.78 -10.97 -16.29
CA LEU A 250 17.18 -10.74 -16.63
C LEU A 250 17.91 -12.08 -16.85
N ASP A 251 17.76 -13.02 -15.94
CA ASP A 251 18.33 -14.37 -16.04
C ASP A 251 17.83 -15.12 -17.28
N LYS A 252 16.54 -15.05 -17.53
CA LYS A 252 15.87 -15.69 -18.68
C LYS A 252 16.43 -15.20 -20.02
N HIS A 253 16.71 -13.91 -20.15
CA HIS A 253 17.12 -13.28 -21.41
C HIS A 253 18.61 -12.94 -21.46
N GLN A 254 19.41 -13.38 -20.47
CA GLN A 254 20.86 -13.27 -20.47
C GLN A 254 21.39 -11.85 -20.78
N GLY A 255 20.68 -10.81 -20.34
CA GLY A 255 21.09 -9.42 -20.50
C GLY A 255 20.74 -8.77 -21.86
N ASP A 256 19.85 -9.37 -22.65
CA ASP A 256 19.21 -8.64 -23.76
C ASP A 256 18.27 -7.54 -23.20
N TRP A 257 18.83 -6.38 -22.96
CA TRP A 257 18.14 -5.26 -22.31
C TRP A 257 16.85 -4.88 -23.01
N LYS A 258 16.79 -4.91 -24.32
CA LYS A 258 15.58 -4.59 -25.07
C LYS A 258 14.41 -5.50 -24.69
N THR A 259 14.66 -6.78 -24.67
CA THR A 259 13.65 -7.78 -24.29
C THR A 259 13.34 -7.74 -22.80
N VAL A 260 14.38 -7.65 -21.94
CA VAL A 260 14.24 -7.58 -20.48
C VAL A 260 13.34 -6.42 -20.07
N LEU A 261 13.62 -5.20 -20.51
CA LEU A 261 12.90 -3.99 -20.10
C LEU A 261 11.44 -4.02 -20.58
N SER A 262 11.21 -4.47 -21.82
CA SER A 262 9.87 -4.59 -22.38
C SER A 262 9.03 -5.65 -21.68
N GLU A 263 9.60 -6.83 -21.39
CA GLU A 263 8.91 -7.92 -20.70
C GLU A 263 8.61 -7.53 -19.24
N TYR A 264 9.56 -6.87 -18.55
CA TYR A 264 9.38 -6.38 -17.19
C TYR A 264 8.17 -5.42 -17.09
N GLU A 265 8.13 -4.36 -17.89
CA GLU A 265 7.00 -3.42 -17.86
C GLU A 265 5.68 -4.13 -18.17
N LYS A 266 5.63 -4.96 -19.19
CA LYS A 266 4.44 -5.70 -19.60
C LYS A 266 3.92 -6.61 -18.49
N THR A 267 4.83 -7.28 -17.78
CA THR A 267 4.48 -8.20 -16.69
C THR A 267 3.98 -7.45 -15.47
N ARG A 268 4.71 -6.41 -15.05
CA ARG A 268 4.45 -5.75 -13.77
C ARG A 268 3.36 -4.69 -13.81
N ARG A 269 3.26 -3.91 -14.88
CA ARG A 269 2.35 -2.74 -14.92
C ARG A 269 0.89 -3.09 -14.62
N LYS A 270 0.42 -4.23 -15.14
CA LYS A 270 -0.97 -4.67 -14.93
C LYS A 270 -1.25 -4.98 -13.46
N ASP A 271 -0.30 -5.57 -12.77
CA ASP A 271 -0.43 -5.92 -11.36
C ASP A 271 -0.25 -4.71 -10.45
N THR A 272 0.69 -3.82 -10.76
CA THR A 272 0.88 -2.58 -9.99
C THR A 272 -0.30 -1.61 -10.14
N ASP A 273 -0.90 -1.52 -11.32
CA ASP A 273 -2.15 -0.78 -11.52
C ASP A 273 -3.32 -1.39 -10.73
N ALA A 274 -3.36 -2.72 -10.63
CA ALA A 274 -4.39 -3.43 -9.87
C ALA A 274 -4.24 -3.18 -8.36
N ILE A 275 -3.03 -3.30 -7.80
CA ILE A 275 -2.85 -3.04 -6.36
C ILE A 275 -3.05 -1.56 -6.03
N ALA A 276 -2.72 -0.63 -6.94
CA ALA A 276 -3.05 0.78 -6.78
C ALA A 276 -4.56 1.02 -6.71
N ASN A 277 -5.35 0.35 -7.56
CA ASN A 277 -6.80 0.40 -7.53
C ASN A 277 -7.37 -0.21 -6.24
N LEU A 278 -6.85 -1.36 -5.81
CA LEU A 278 -7.25 -2.02 -4.57
C LEU A 278 -6.97 -1.15 -3.34
N ALA A 279 -5.85 -0.44 -3.32
CA ALA A 279 -5.52 0.48 -2.24
C ALA A 279 -6.51 1.65 -2.16
N LEU A 280 -6.97 2.18 -3.29
CA LEU A 280 -8.02 3.19 -3.35
C LEU A 280 -9.38 2.61 -2.95
N ASP A 281 -9.74 1.41 -3.41
CA ASP A 281 -10.96 0.72 -2.97
C ASP A 281 -10.99 0.60 -1.44
N ASN A 282 -9.87 0.16 -0.84
CA ASN A 282 -9.79 -0.02 0.60
C ASN A 282 -9.92 1.31 1.37
N PHE A 283 -9.36 2.40 0.84
CA PHE A 283 -9.57 3.73 1.40
C PHE A 283 -11.06 4.10 1.46
N HIS A 284 -11.79 3.91 0.36
CA HIS A 284 -13.23 4.18 0.30
C HIS A 284 -14.01 3.24 1.22
N GLU A 285 -13.65 1.96 1.26
CA GLU A 285 -14.27 0.98 2.16
C GLU A 285 -14.10 1.36 3.64
N MET A 286 -12.89 1.76 4.03
CA MET A 286 -12.60 2.16 5.41
C MET A 286 -13.32 3.46 5.81
N LYS A 287 -13.48 4.38 4.87
CA LYS A 287 -14.13 5.68 5.09
C LYS A 287 -15.67 5.57 5.10
N GLU A 288 -16.25 4.96 4.07
CA GLU A 288 -17.69 5.07 3.80
C GLU A 288 -18.47 3.86 4.32
N HIS A 289 -17.86 2.70 4.34
CA HIS A 289 -18.56 1.43 4.54
C HIS A 289 -18.62 0.96 5.99
N THR A 290 -17.79 1.49 6.88
CA THR A 290 -17.83 1.13 8.31
C THR A 290 -19.16 1.48 8.97
N ALA A 291 -19.90 2.45 8.43
CA ALA A 291 -21.21 2.88 8.92
C ALA A 291 -22.40 2.19 8.20
N SER A 292 -22.19 1.51 7.08
CA SER A 292 -23.26 0.87 6.29
C SER A 292 -23.66 -0.49 6.87
N PRO A 293 -24.93 -0.71 7.28
CA PRO A 293 -25.39 -2.02 7.77
C PRO A 293 -25.18 -3.15 6.73
N LEU A 294 -25.42 -2.88 5.46
CA LEU A 294 -25.26 -3.84 4.37
C LEU A 294 -23.80 -4.28 4.22
N PHE A 295 -22.87 -3.34 4.39
CA PHE A 295 -21.43 -3.65 4.32
C PHE A 295 -20.96 -4.46 5.53
N GLN A 296 -21.48 -4.14 6.73
CA GLN A 296 -21.20 -4.93 7.94
C GLN A 296 -21.72 -6.38 7.81
N GLU A 297 -22.90 -6.54 7.20
CA GLU A 297 -23.46 -7.86 6.92
C GLU A 297 -22.63 -8.65 5.89
N LYS A 298 -22.23 -7.99 4.79
CA LYS A 298 -21.26 -8.55 3.83
C LYS A 298 -20.02 -9.04 4.56
N ARG A 299 -19.41 -8.20 5.39
CA ARG A 299 -18.18 -8.52 6.11
C ARG A 299 -18.34 -9.72 7.03
N LYS A 300 -19.42 -9.77 7.81
CA LYS A 300 -19.76 -10.91 8.67
C LYS A 300 -19.90 -12.21 7.88
N LEU A 301 -20.51 -12.12 6.69
CA LEU A 301 -20.69 -13.27 5.81
C LEU A 301 -19.36 -13.77 5.24
N GLU A 302 -18.48 -12.88 4.79
CA GLU A 302 -17.14 -13.20 4.31
C GLU A 302 -16.32 -13.92 5.37
N MET A 303 -16.32 -13.41 6.61
CA MET A 303 -15.65 -14.05 7.75
C MET A 303 -16.20 -15.44 8.02
N THR A 304 -17.51 -15.61 7.92
CA THR A 304 -18.16 -16.91 8.09
C THR A 304 -17.72 -17.89 7.00
N PHE A 305 -17.64 -17.44 5.75
CA PHE A 305 -17.18 -18.27 4.64
C PHE A 305 -15.71 -18.65 4.79
N GLU A 306 -14.84 -17.71 5.12
CA GLU A 306 -13.41 -17.96 5.33
C GLU A 306 -13.17 -18.92 6.50
N GLY A 307 -13.93 -18.76 7.59
CA GLY A 307 -13.82 -19.64 8.76
C GLY A 307 -14.31 -21.06 8.54
N GLN A 308 -15.43 -21.24 7.81
CA GLN A 308 -16.03 -22.54 7.59
C GLN A 308 -15.53 -23.24 6.32
N PHE A 309 -15.12 -22.50 5.30
CA PHE A 309 -14.74 -23.02 3.98
C PHE A 309 -13.42 -22.42 3.47
N PRO A 310 -12.31 -22.54 4.21
CA PRO A 310 -11.05 -21.83 3.92
C PRO A 310 -10.42 -22.20 2.57
N THR A 311 -10.70 -23.38 2.04
CA THR A 311 -10.22 -23.80 0.71
C THR A 311 -11.14 -23.38 -0.45
N ALA A 312 -12.40 -23.03 -0.13
CA ALA A 312 -13.41 -22.72 -1.14
C ALA A 312 -13.67 -21.22 -1.29
N TYR A 313 -13.32 -20.41 -0.29
CA TYR A 313 -13.54 -18.98 -0.29
C TYR A 313 -12.35 -18.24 0.33
N CYS A 314 -11.93 -17.17 -0.36
CA CYS A 314 -11.02 -16.16 0.14
C CYS A 314 -11.61 -14.79 -0.15
N SER A 315 -11.70 -13.93 0.84
CA SER A 315 -12.12 -12.54 0.67
C SER A 315 -11.12 -11.77 -0.22
N LYS A 316 -11.52 -10.62 -0.73
CA LYS A 316 -10.65 -9.73 -1.51
C LYS A 316 -9.34 -9.43 -0.76
N TYR A 317 -9.43 -9.18 0.54
CA TYR A 317 -8.25 -8.95 1.37
C TYR A 317 -7.34 -10.18 1.45
N SER A 318 -7.89 -11.35 1.72
CA SER A 318 -7.12 -12.60 1.81
C SER A 318 -6.49 -13.00 0.46
N LEU A 319 -7.19 -12.75 -0.65
CA LEU A 319 -6.65 -12.98 -2.00
C LEU A 319 -5.39 -12.13 -2.27
N VAL A 320 -5.36 -10.89 -1.77
CA VAL A 320 -4.22 -9.98 -1.97
C VAL A 320 -3.08 -10.27 -1.00
N THR A 321 -3.41 -10.57 0.26
CA THR A 321 -2.42 -10.57 1.34
C THR A 321 -1.81 -11.95 1.59
N PHE A 322 -2.58 -13.03 1.39
CA PHE A 322 -2.19 -14.38 1.81
C PHE A 322 -2.17 -15.41 0.68
N ASN A 323 -2.56 -15.04 -0.54
CA ASN A 323 -2.56 -15.97 -1.66
C ASN A 323 -1.39 -15.66 -2.60
N GLU A 324 -0.35 -16.50 -2.57
CA GLU A 324 0.85 -16.37 -3.40
C GLU A 324 0.68 -16.91 -4.84
N ASP A 325 -0.41 -17.66 -5.10
CA ASP A 325 -0.62 -18.33 -6.39
C ASP A 325 -1.25 -17.43 -7.45
N ILE A 326 -1.76 -16.25 -7.07
CA ILE A 326 -2.45 -15.34 -7.99
C ILE A 326 -1.86 -13.94 -7.96
N SER A 327 -1.87 -13.28 -9.12
CA SER A 327 -1.40 -11.92 -9.25
C SER A 327 -2.37 -10.89 -8.64
N TYR A 328 -1.90 -9.67 -8.35
CA TYR A 328 -2.75 -8.57 -7.87
C TYR A 328 -3.92 -8.29 -8.81
N HIS A 329 -3.71 -8.40 -10.12
CA HIS A 329 -4.78 -8.22 -11.10
C HIS A 329 -5.86 -9.30 -10.98
N GLN A 330 -5.47 -10.55 -10.81
CA GLN A 330 -6.40 -11.66 -10.61
C GLN A 330 -7.14 -11.52 -9.27
N ALA A 331 -6.42 -11.16 -8.20
CA ALA A 331 -7.01 -10.91 -6.88
C ALA A 331 -8.03 -9.76 -6.92
N MET A 332 -7.73 -8.66 -7.61
CA MET A 332 -8.64 -7.54 -7.82
C MET A 332 -9.89 -7.97 -8.60
N THR A 333 -9.70 -8.63 -9.74
CA THR A 333 -10.80 -9.03 -10.62
C THR A 333 -11.77 -9.95 -9.88
N ARG A 334 -11.24 -11.00 -9.24
CA ARG A 334 -12.04 -11.96 -8.48
C ARG A 334 -12.67 -11.32 -7.24
N GLY A 335 -11.90 -10.57 -6.46
CA GLY A 335 -12.38 -9.94 -5.23
C GLY A 335 -13.49 -8.93 -5.47
N ARG A 336 -13.35 -8.06 -6.49
CA ARG A 336 -14.41 -7.11 -6.87
C ARG A 336 -15.68 -7.82 -7.37
N ALA A 337 -15.53 -8.91 -8.11
CA ALA A 337 -16.69 -9.71 -8.55
C ALA A 337 -17.41 -10.36 -7.36
N GLN A 338 -16.67 -10.89 -6.37
CA GLN A 338 -17.23 -11.44 -5.13
C GLN A 338 -17.96 -10.35 -4.32
N ASP A 339 -17.34 -9.21 -4.10
CA ASP A 339 -17.93 -8.06 -3.38
C ASP A 339 -19.25 -7.64 -4.02
N LYS A 340 -19.23 -7.41 -5.33
CA LYS A 340 -20.43 -7.01 -6.10
C LYS A 340 -21.55 -8.05 -5.99
N THR A 341 -21.20 -9.32 -6.08
CA THR A 341 -22.15 -10.43 -5.97
C THR A 341 -22.78 -10.50 -4.59
N ILE A 342 -21.98 -10.46 -3.52
CA ILE A 342 -22.49 -10.56 -2.15
C ILE A 342 -23.40 -9.37 -1.83
N LEU A 343 -22.98 -8.14 -2.15
CA LEU A 343 -23.76 -6.93 -1.91
C LEU A 343 -25.10 -6.96 -2.66
N LYS A 344 -25.09 -7.42 -3.92
CA LYS A 344 -26.32 -7.60 -4.71
C LYS A 344 -27.26 -8.61 -4.06
N LEU A 345 -26.77 -9.80 -3.74
CA LEU A 345 -27.60 -10.87 -3.17
C LEU A 345 -28.16 -10.49 -1.79
N LEU A 346 -27.38 -9.76 -0.97
CA LEU A 346 -27.88 -9.23 0.32
C LEU A 346 -28.95 -8.17 0.11
N SER A 347 -28.74 -7.23 -0.80
CA SER A 347 -29.74 -6.16 -1.07
C SER A 347 -31.04 -6.67 -1.65
N GLU A 348 -31.01 -7.78 -2.37
CA GLU A 348 -32.19 -8.46 -2.94
C GLU A 348 -32.83 -9.46 -1.95
N GLY A 349 -32.27 -9.64 -0.75
CA GLY A 349 -32.79 -10.59 0.25
C GLY A 349 -32.62 -12.07 -0.11
N LEU A 350 -31.69 -12.38 -1.02
CA LEU A 350 -31.45 -13.73 -1.53
C LEU A 350 -30.50 -14.57 -0.66
N LEU A 351 -29.97 -13.98 0.42
CA LEU A 351 -29.14 -14.66 1.42
C LEU A 351 -29.79 -14.61 2.83
N PRO A 352 -31.05 -15.06 3.00
CA PRO A 352 -31.74 -14.97 4.28
C PRO A 352 -31.06 -15.85 5.34
N ASP A 353 -31.29 -15.56 6.63
CA ASP A 353 -30.73 -16.33 7.74
C ASP A 353 -31.17 -17.79 7.77
N SER A 354 -32.33 -18.11 7.18
CA SER A 354 -32.84 -19.46 7.03
C SER A 354 -32.02 -20.34 6.07
N LEU A 355 -31.22 -19.74 5.17
CA LEU A 355 -30.40 -20.47 4.23
C LEU A 355 -29.09 -20.93 4.92
N GLN A 356 -28.72 -22.20 4.74
CA GLN A 356 -27.50 -22.75 5.31
C GLN A 356 -26.24 -22.07 4.71
N THR A 357 -25.18 -21.94 5.50
CA THR A 357 -23.96 -21.23 5.07
C THR A 357 -23.35 -21.78 3.78
N HIS A 358 -23.33 -23.12 3.61
CA HIS A 358 -22.80 -23.73 2.39
C HIS A 358 -23.66 -23.47 1.15
N GLU A 359 -24.97 -23.29 1.31
CA GLU A 359 -25.88 -22.93 0.21
C GLU A 359 -25.67 -21.45 -0.18
N LYS A 360 -25.51 -20.55 0.82
CA LYS A 360 -25.15 -19.15 0.59
C LYS A 360 -23.82 -19.06 -0.19
N LEU A 361 -22.81 -19.82 0.22
CA LEU A 361 -21.52 -19.85 -0.46
C LEU A 361 -21.65 -20.33 -1.91
N LYS A 362 -22.38 -21.41 -2.14
CA LYS A 362 -22.61 -21.95 -3.48
C LYS A 362 -23.29 -20.94 -4.42
N LEU A 363 -24.29 -20.23 -3.91
CA LEU A 363 -24.99 -19.19 -4.67
C LEU A 363 -24.05 -18.04 -5.01
N VAL A 364 -23.25 -17.56 -4.04
CA VAL A 364 -22.25 -16.52 -4.26
C VAL A 364 -21.23 -16.96 -5.31
N GLN A 365 -20.69 -18.18 -5.24
CA GLN A 365 -19.74 -18.70 -6.20
C GLN A 365 -20.33 -18.79 -7.62
N GLN A 366 -21.55 -19.29 -7.76
CA GLN A 366 -22.23 -19.39 -9.06
C GLN A 366 -22.43 -18.02 -9.72
N GLN A 367 -22.93 -17.04 -8.96
CA GLN A 367 -23.15 -15.69 -9.47
C GLN A 367 -21.83 -14.95 -9.75
N THR A 368 -20.81 -15.14 -8.91
CA THR A 368 -19.48 -14.57 -9.14
C THR A 368 -18.86 -15.10 -10.45
N ASN A 369 -18.92 -16.41 -10.66
CA ASN A 369 -18.38 -17.04 -11.87
C ASN A 369 -19.12 -16.56 -13.14
N ALA A 370 -20.44 -16.41 -13.09
CA ALA A 370 -21.20 -15.84 -14.19
C ALA A 370 -20.76 -14.41 -14.53
N LEU A 371 -20.59 -13.57 -13.50
CA LEU A 371 -20.12 -12.18 -13.66
C LEU A 371 -18.70 -12.12 -14.26
N LEU A 372 -17.79 -13.01 -13.85
CA LEU A 372 -16.43 -13.07 -14.37
C LEU A 372 -16.43 -13.48 -15.86
N GLN A 373 -17.24 -14.45 -16.26
CA GLN A 373 -17.39 -14.86 -17.66
C GLN A 373 -17.93 -13.72 -18.55
N GLU A 374 -18.93 -12.98 -18.09
CA GLU A 374 -19.44 -11.80 -18.78
C GLU A 374 -18.36 -10.74 -19.00
N THR A 375 -17.54 -10.50 -17.97
CA THR A 375 -16.46 -9.49 -18.04
C THR A 375 -15.36 -9.90 -19.01
N GLU A 376 -15.00 -11.20 -19.08
CA GLU A 376 -14.01 -11.70 -20.04
C GLU A 376 -14.50 -11.60 -21.50
N VAL A 377 -15.78 -11.76 -21.74
CA VAL A 377 -16.37 -11.62 -23.11
C VAL A 377 -16.33 -10.17 -23.55
N VAL A 378 -16.69 -9.23 -22.67
CA VAL A 378 -16.67 -7.78 -22.99
C VAL A 378 -15.24 -7.25 -23.17
N GLY A 379 -14.26 -7.79 -22.45
CA GLY A 379 -12.85 -7.38 -22.60
C GLY A 379 -12.17 -7.90 -23.88
N LYS A 380 -12.82 -8.77 -24.65
CA LYS A 380 -12.34 -9.29 -25.94
C LYS A 380 -12.97 -8.62 -27.17
N LEU A 381 -13.94 -7.73 -26.97
CA LEU A 381 -14.55 -6.87 -27.99
C LEU A 381 -13.90 -5.48 -27.98
#